data_09813ada2b8d581bcc8af05e8b922e9b
#
_entry.id   09813ada2b8d581bcc8af05e8b922e9b
#
_cell.length_a   1.000
_cell.length_b   1.000
_cell.length_c   1.000
_cell.angle_alpha   90.00
_cell.angle_beta   90.00
_cell.angle_gamma   90.00
#
_symmetry.space_group_name_H-M   'P 1'
#
loop_
_entity.id
_entity.type
_entity.pdbx_description
1 polymer ?
#
loop_
_entity_poly.entity_id
_entity_poly.type
_entity_poly.pdbx_seq_one_letter_code
_entity_poly.pdbx_strand_id
1 'polypeptide(L)'
;MNRRKIIAVLAITAGAALLATTATALSRGDDPAPAASGAAVVRSDVQRTISAAQDRLKRVPGDAATWAQLGSAYVEQARITGDPTYYAKAQGALDTSLQHKPESNGPAHLGLGALANARHDFAAARDQAELARDALPDTAEVYGVLADALTQLGEADEARAAVQRMLDLEPGVPAFTRAAYDFEQRGDVDAARQALTRALDASPSPADSLFCRYHLGELAFDNGDLDEAAAQYEQGLQIDPLDPALLQGRAKIAAARGDLADALTIYADLVTRVPSPQYLHENAVLLGVAGRTEDAARQFDLLAQQERLLAAAGSTDELATSIVAADRGDPTTALAAAEREWNRRQHPLVADALAWALHLAGRDAEAIGHADRAAATGWRNATFAFHRGMILRALGRTAEAADALGSALKTNPHFSPVDAPAARSALDGLR
;
A
#
# COMPACT_ATOMS: atom_id res chain seq x y z
N MET A 1 32.81 -25.02 0.57
CA MET A 1 31.58 -25.00 -0.22
C MET A 1 30.71 -23.89 0.36
N ASN A 2 30.86 -22.69 -0.20
CA ASN A 2 30.13 -21.52 0.28
C ASN A 2 28.70 -21.52 -0.32
N ARG A 3 27.71 -21.85 0.49
CA ARG A 3 26.30 -21.56 0.13
C ARG A 3 26.11 -20.04 0.15
N ARG A 4 26.12 -19.41 -1.01
CA ARG A 4 25.67 -18.02 -1.16
C ARG A 4 24.18 -18.00 -0.81
N LYS A 5 23.84 -17.30 0.28
CA LYS A 5 22.46 -17.01 0.64
C LYS A 5 21.90 -16.08 -0.42
N ILE A 6 20.91 -16.55 -1.15
CA ILE A 6 20.12 -15.72 -2.07
C ILE A 6 19.10 -14.99 -1.19
N ILE A 7 19.18 -13.68 -1.17
CA ILE A 7 18.22 -12.80 -0.47
C ILE A 7 17.30 -12.27 -1.55
N ALA A 8 16.03 -12.58 -1.43
CA ALA A 8 14.98 -12.14 -2.36
C ALA A 8 14.34 -10.82 -1.87
N VAL A 9 14.05 -9.92 -2.77
CA VAL A 9 13.39 -8.63 -2.48
C VAL A 9 12.13 -8.50 -3.29
N LEU A 10 11.04 -8.26 -2.60
CA LEU A 10 9.77 -7.86 -3.20
C LEU A 10 9.64 -6.34 -3.19
N ALA A 11 9.31 -5.76 -4.33
CA ALA A 11 8.72 -4.42 -4.34
C ALA A 11 7.33 -4.55 -3.70
N ILE A 12 7.19 -4.11 -2.46
CA ILE A 12 5.88 -4.01 -1.82
C ILE A 12 5.18 -2.80 -2.44
N THR A 13 4.41 -3.03 -3.48
CA THR A 13 3.26 -2.16 -3.73
C THR A 13 2.22 -2.55 -2.68
N ALA A 14 2.47 -2.17 -1.43
CA ALA A 14 1.43 -2.17 -0.43
C ALA A 14 0.34 -1.25 -0.97
N GLY A 15 -0.79 -1.82 -1.33
CA GLY A 15 -1.99 -1.02 -1.53
C GLY A 15 -2.23 -0.24 -0.24
N ALA A 16 -1.62 0.93 -0.14
CA ALA A 16 -1.94 1.87 0.92
C ALA A 16 -3.43 2.11 0.81
N ALA A 17 -4.18 1.80 1.87
CA ALA A 17 -5.61 2.05 1.92
C ALA A 17 -5.86 3.49 1.49
N LEU A 18 -6.50 3.64 0.32
CA LEU A 18 -6.78 4.90 -0.33
C LEU A 18 -7.98 5.55 0.37
N LEU A 19 -7.73 6.18 1.51
CA LEU A 19 -8.71 7.01 2.19
C LEU A 19 -8.44 8.49 1.86
N ALA A 20 -8.85 8.93 0.68
CA ALA A 20 -8.97 10.35 0.41
C ALA A 20 -10.41 10.79 0.73
N THR A 21 -10.62 11.35 1.91
CA THR A 21 -11.86 12.07 2.22
C THR A 21 -11.68 13.54 1.84
N THR A 22 -12.43 14.00 0.85
CA THR A 22 -12.49 15.42 0.49
C THR A 22 -13.24 16.18 1.56
N ALA A 23 -12.54 16.99 2.36
CA ALA A 23 -13.18 18.02 3.17
C ALA A 23 -13.28 19.29 2.32
N THR A 24 -14.48 19.63 1.88
CA THR A 24 -14.77 20.94 1.26
C THR A 24 -14.61 22.04 2.29
N ALA A 25 -13.54 22.82 2.21
CA ALA A 25 -13.35 24.02 3.01
C ALA A 25 -13.65 25.28 2.21
N LEU A 26 -14.72 25.95 2.57
CA LEU A 26 -14.96 27.36 2.23
C LEU A 26 -14.22 28.25 3.26
N SER A 27 -13.16 28.92 2.85
CA SER A 27 -12.74 30.15 3.56
C SER A 27 -11.93 31.08 2.67
N ARG A 28 -12.34 32.35 2.61
CA ARG A 28 -11.63 33.50 2.08
C ARG A 28 -10.75 34.11 3.16
N GLY A 29 -9.55 34.54 2.81
CA GLY A 29 -8.71 35.42 3.62
C GLY A 29 -7.26 35.45 3.13
N ASP A 30 -6.87 36.59 2.54
CA ASP A 30 -5.55 36.89 2.01
C ASP A 30 -4.46 37.00 3.09
N ASP A 31 -3.31 36.33 2.88
CA ASP A 31 -1.96 36.88 3.02
C ASP A 31 -0.92 35.83 2.63
N PRO A 32 0.14 36.13 1.89
CA PRO A 32 1.11 35.13 1.42
C PRO A 32 2.15 34.80 2.53
N ALA A 33 1.86 33.76 3.30
CA ALA A 33 2.89 33.07 4.07
C ALA A 33 3.66 32.08 3.17
N PRO A 34 4.93 31.72 3.50
CA PRO A 34 5.68 30.76 2.71
C PRO A 34 4.88 29.46 2.57
N ALA A 35 4.79 28.93 1.36
CA ALA A 35 3.98 27.76 1.04
C ALA A 35 4.29 26.62 1.99
N ALA A 36 3.37 26.34 2.92
CA ALA A 36 3.41 25.13 3.73
C ALA A 36 3.30 23.93 2.80
N SER A 37 4.09 22.86 3.01
CA SER A 37 3.97 21.64 2.24
C SER A 37 2.52 21.14 2.26
N GLY A 38 2.05 20.50 1.17
CA GLY A 38 0.67 19.98 1.11
C GLY A 38 0.31 19.10 2.32
N ALA A 39 1.27 18.29 2.80
CA ALA A 39 1.14 17.49 4.02
C ALA A 39 0.95 18.33 5.29
N ALA A 40 1.57 19.51 5.39
CA ALA A 40 1.39 20.41 6.54
C ALA A 40 0.01 21.05 6.55
N VAL A 41 -0.55 21.38 5.39
CA VAL A 41 -1.91 21.93 5.26
C VAL A 41 -2.96 20.89 5.63
N VAL A 42 -2.88 19.67 5.08
CA VAL A 42 -3.82 18.58 5.41
C VAL A 42 -3.75 18.24 6.91
N ARG A 43 -2.54 18.17 7.49
CA ARG A 43 -2.36 17.94 8.93
C ARG A 43 -3.04 19.02 9.78
N SER A 44 -2.97 20.29 9.38
CA SER A 44 -3.61 21.40 10.10
C SER A 44 -5.14 21.32 10.05
N ASP A 45 -5.71 20.84 8.93
CA ASP A 45 -7.14 20.73 8.74
C ASP A 45 -7.75 19.60 9.57
N VAL A 46 -7.13 18.44 9.58
CA VAL A 46 -7.56 17.32 10.44
C VAL A 46 -7.46 17.70 11.92
N GLN A 47 -6.39 18.36 12.34
CA GLN A 47 -6.24 18.81 13.71
C GLN A 47 -7.32 19.86 14.11
N ARG A 48 -7.70 20.74 13.21
CA ARG A 48 -8.82 21.69 13.43
C ARG A 48 -10.16 20.96 13.57
N THR A 49 -10.40 19.95 12.73
CA THR A 49 -11.60 19.10 12.81
C THR A 49 -11.67 18.39 14.15
N ILE A 50 -10.59 17.77 14.60
CA ILE A 50 -10.50 17.13 15.92
C ILE A 50 -10.82 18.10 17.04
N SER A 51 -10.19 19.29 17.05
CA SER A 51 -10.39 20.29 18.09
C SER A 51 -11.83 20.81 18.12
N ALA A 52 -12.41 21.12 16.96
CA ALA A 52 -13.77 21.58 16.85
C ALA A 52 -14.80 20.53 17.33
N ALA A 53 -14.60 19.26 16.95
CA ALA A 53 -15.43 18.15 17.42
C ALA A 53 -15.35 17.97 18.93
N GLN A 54 -14.16 17.99 19.50
CA GLN A 54 -13.95 17.90 20.95
C GLN A 54 -14.63 19.06 21.70
N ASP A 55 -14.52 20.30 21.21
CA ASP A 55 -15.16 21.46 21.84
C ASP A 55 -16.69 21.40 21.74
N ARG A 56 -17.23 20.87 20.65
CA ARG A 56 -18.67 20.62 20.52
C ARG A 56 -19.14 19.57 21.51
N LEU A 57 -18.41 18.46 21.63
CA LEU A 57 -18.75 17.37 22.55
C LEU A 57 -18.68 17.75 24.03
N LYS A 58 -17.84 18.70 24.41
CA LYS A 58 -17.88 19.30 25.77
C LYS A 58 -19.21 19.98 26.06
N ARG A 59 -19.84 20.59 25.06
CA ARG A 59 -21.15 21.27 25.18
C ARG A 59 -22.33 20.33 24.98
N VAL A 60 -22.21 19.36 24.08
CA VAL A 60 -23.26 18.41 23.70
C VAL A 60 -22.70 16.99 23.70
N PRO A 61 -22.51 16.36 24.87
CA PRO A 61 -21.87 15.04 24.99
C PRO A 61 -22.63 13.90 24.29
N GLY A 62 -23.94 14.05 24.09
CA GLY A 62 -24.80 13.06 23.43
C GLY A 62 -24.88 13.18 21.90
N ASP A 63 -24.09 14.06 21.26
CA ASP A 63 -24.11 14.25 19.81
C ASP A 63 -23.40 13.10 19.07
N ALA A 64 -24.17 12.07 18.73
CA ALA A 64 -23.66 10.87 18.03
C ALA A 64 -22.95 11.21 16.72
N ALA A 65 -23.46 12.19 15.94
CA ALA A 65 -22.85 12.56 14.66
C ALA A 65 -21.46 13.18 14.87
N THR A 66 -21.29 14.02 15.89
CA THR A 66 -19.98 14.61 16.23
C THR A 66 -19.01 13.58 16.78
N TRP A 67 -19.48 12.56 17.52
CA TRP A 67 -18.65 11.44 17.92
C TRP A 67 -18.15 10.61 16.71
N ALA A 68 -19.01 10.33 15.73
CA ALA A 68 -18.60 9.65 14.50
C ALA A 68 -17.57 10.47 13.72
N GLN A 69 -17.81 11.78 13.56
CA GLN A 69 -16.85 12.69 12.91
C GLN A 69 -15.50 12.71 13.62
N LEU A 70 -15.48 12.76 14.94
CA LEU A 70 -14.23 12.71 15.73
C LEU A 70 -13.48 11.39 15.52
N GLY A 71 -14.21 10.27 15.49
CA GLY A 71 -13.61 8.95 15.24
C GLY A 71 -12.98 8.86 13.85
N SER A 72 -13.68 9.28 12.81
CA SER A 72 -13.14 9.33 11.45
C SER A 72 -11.93 10.28 11.34
N ALA A 73 -11.96 11.43 12.01
CA ALA A 73 -10.82 12.35 12.06
C ALA A 73 -9.59 11.74 12.77
N TYR A 74 -9.79 10.87 13.76
CA TYR A 74 -8.69 10.14 14.39
C TYR A 74 -8.11 9.05 13.47
N VAL A 75 -8.92 8.37 12.65
CA VAL A 75 -8.42 7.44 11.62
C VAL A 75 -7.53 8.18 10.65
N GLU A 76 -7.98 9.34 10.15
CA GLU A 76 -7.20 10.17 9.24
C GLU A 76 -5.93 10.72 9.89
N GLN A 77 -6.00 11.12 11.16
CA GLN A 77 -4.81 11.56 11.91
C GLN A 77 -3.77 10.43 12.03
N ALA A 78 -4.20 9.20 12.30
CA ALA A 78 -3.31 8.04 12.32
C ALA A 78 -2.61 7.84 10.97
N ARG A 79 -3.37 7.95 9.87
CA ARG A 79 -2.85 7.82 8.50
C ARG A 79 -1.77 8.87 8.18
N ILE A 80 -2.03 10.13 8.52
CA ILE A 80 -1.12 11.25 8.22
C ILE A 80 0.16 11.22 9.07
N THR A 81 0.05 10.77 10.33
CA THR A 81 1.17 10.81 11.29
C THR A 81 1.91 9.49 11.40
N GLY A 82 1.33 8.37 10.92
CA GLY A 82 1.84 7.03 11.20
C GLY A 82 1.76 6.64 12.68
N ASP A 83 1.00 7.38 13.50
CA ASP A 83 0.87 7.13 14.95
C ASP A 83 -0.33 6.22 15.24
N PRO A 84 -0.10 4.92 15.55
CA PRO A 84 -1.17 3.95 15.77
C PRO A 84 -1.95 4.20 17.08
N THR A 85 -1.50 5.08 17.96
CA THR A 85 -2.23 5.42 19.20
C THR A 85 -3.59 6.07 18.91
N TYR A 86 -3.74 6.66 17.74
CA TYR A 86 -5.03 7.21 17.30
C TYR A 86 -6.08 6.14 16.99
N TYR A 87 -5.71 4.89 16.72
CA TYR A 87 -6.68 3.81 16.48
C TYR A 87 -7.57 3.55 17.70
N ALA A 88 -7.01 3.53 18.91
CA ALA A 88 -7.78 3.37 20.13
C ALA A 88 -8.73 4.57 20.37
N LYS A 89 -8.28 5.79 20.06
CA LYS A 89 -9.11 7.01 20.17
C LYS A 89 -10.26 6.98 19.16
N ALA A 90 -9.99 6.54 17.93
CA ALA A 90 -10.98 6.38 16.88
C ALA A 90 -12.05 5.37 17.30
N GLN A 91 -11.62 4.19 17.76
CA GLN A 91 -12.53 3.15 18.25
C GLN A 91 -13.44 3.68 19.35
N GLY A 92 -12.86 4.29 20.40
CA GLY A 92 -13.65 4.80 21.52
C GLY A 92 -14.67 5.88 21.11
N ALA A 93 -14.31 6.75 20.16
CA ALA A 93 -15.23 7.78 19.67
C ALA A 93 -16.38 7.15 18.84
N LEU A 94 -16.07 6.21 17.96
CA LEU A 94 -17.06 5.52 17.12
C LEU A 94 -18.01 4.65 17.96
N ASP A 95 -17.48 3.93 18.94
CA ASP A 95 -18.29 3.14 19.89
C ASP A 95 -19.24 4.06 20.71
N THR A 96 -18.74 5.22 21.14
CA THR A 96 -19.57 6.21 21.83
C THR A 96 -20.68 6.75 20.93
N SER A 97 -20.38 6.97 19.63
CA SER A 97 -21.41 7.34 18.65
C SER A 97 -22.51 6.30 18.55
N LEU A 98 -22.13 5.00 18.47
CA LEU A 98 -23.12 3.89 18.44
C LEU A 98 -23.88 3.76 19.74
N GLN A 99 -23.29 4.02 20.90
CA GLN A 99 -24.00 4.06 22.18
C GLN A 99 -25.10 5.12 22.22
N HIS A 100 -24.85 6.29 21.65
CA HIS A 100 -25.84 7.38 21.59
C HIS A 100 -26.87 7.19 20.48
N LYS A 101 -26.51 6.52 19.39
CA LYS A 101 -27.37 6.20 18.25
C LYS A 101 -27.09 4.79 17.76
N PRO A 102 -27.70 3.73 18.37
CA PRO A 102 -27.41 2.34 18.05
C PRO A 102 -27.98 1.86 16.71
N GLU A 103 -28.98 2.54 16.17
CA GLU A 103 -29.65 2.13 14.92
C GLU A 103 -29.41 3.17 13.82
N SER A 104 -29.25 2.70 12.58
CA SER A 104 -29.09 3.53 11.38
C SER A 104 -28.00 4.61 11.51
N ASN A 105 -26.90 4.28 12.18
CA ASN A 105 -25.77 5.19 12.40
C ASN A 105 -24.70 5.00 11.33
N GLY A 106 -25.06 5.28 10.08
CA GLY A 106 -24.16 5.12 8.93
C GLY A 106 -22.79 5.79 9.11
N PRO A 107 -22.70 7.05 9.62
CA PRO A 107 -21.40 7.68 9.83
C PRO A 107 -20.48 6.93 10.81
N ALA A 108 -21.02 6.32 11.88
CA ALA A 108 -20.21 5.53 12.79
C ALA A 108 -19.72 4.23 12.14
N HIS A 109 -20.58 3.53 11.41
CA HIS A 109 -20.22 2.34 10.66
C HIS A 109 -19.20 2.64 9.57
N LEU A 110 -19.33 3.74 8.84
CA LEU A 110 -18.33 4.20 7.86
C LEU A 110 -16.96 4.41 8.53
N GLY A 111 -16.93 5.09 9.67
CA GLY A 111 -15.69 5.30 10.43
C GLY A 111 -15.07 4.00 10.94
N LEU A 112 -15.89 3.05 11.42
CA LEU A 112 -15.44 1.72 11.86
C LEU A 112 -14.89 0.89 10.71
N GLY A 113 -15.52 0.94 9.53
CA GLY A 113 -15.01 0.30 8.31
C GLY A 113 -13.64 0.87 7.89
N ALA A 114 -13.50 2.19 7.91
CA ALA A 114 -12.22 2.84 7.64
C ALA A 114 -11.14 2.47 8.67
N LEU A 115 -11.48 2.40 9.94
CA LEU A 115 -10.58 1.96 11.01
C LEU A 115 -10.16 0.49 10.84
N ALA A 116 -11.09 -0.38 10.48
CA ALA A 116 -10.82 -1.79 10.24
C ALA A 116 -9.89 -1.97 9.02
N ASN A 117 -10.10 -1.25 7.92
CA ASN A 117 -9.16 -1.21 6.79
C ASN A 117 -7.75 -0.76 7.24
N ALA A 118 -7.65 0.29 8.05
CA ALA A 118 -6.38 0.80 8.56
C ALA A 118 -5.66 -0.19 9.50
N ARG A 119 -6.39 -1.11 10.13
CA ARG A 119 -5.86 -2.20 10.95
C ARG A 119 -5.64 -3.50 10.17
N HIS A 120 -5.90 -3.50 8.87
CA HIS A 120 -5.88 -4.68 7.99
C HIS A 120 -6.89 -5.77 8.40
N ASP A 121 -7.98 -5.40 9.06
CA ASP A 121 -9.12 -6.29 9.31
C ASP A 121 -10.18 -6.08 8.23
N PHE A 122 -9.88 -6.60 7.05
CA PHE A 122 -10.68 -6.35 5.84
C PHE A 122 -12.07 -7.01 5.90
N ALA A 123 -12.21 -8.13 6.62
CA ALA A 123 -13.51 -8.73 6.83
C ALA A 123 -14.43 -7.84 7.70
N ALA A 124 -13.91 -7.33 8.81
CA ALA A 124 -14.64 -6.37 9.62
C ALA A 124 -14.91 -5.07 8.86
N ALA A 125 -13.96 -4.62 8.01
CA ALA A 125 -14.14 -3.42 7.20
C ALA A 125 -15.29 -3.56 6.20
N ARG A 126 -15.39 -4.70 5.50
CA ARG A 126 -16.52 -5.03 4.63
C ARG A 126 -17.83 -5.00 5.39
N ASP A 127 -17.92 -5.73 6.51
CA ASP A 127 -19.16 -5.85 7.29
C ASP A 127 -19.62 -4.47 7.80
N GLN A 128 -18.71 -3.62 8.25
CA GLN A 128 -19.04 -2.26 8.68
C GLN A 128 -19.43 -1.35 7.51
N ALA A 129 -18.76 -1.48 6.36
CA ALA A 129 -19.10 -0.70 5.17
C ALA A 129 -20.47 -1.10 4.59
N GLU A 130 -20.87 -2.36 4.70
CA GLU A 130 -22.23 -2.82 4.33
C GLU A 130 -23.30 -2.20 5.21
N LEU A 131 -23.10 -2.16 6.53
CA LEU A 131 -23.99 -1.46 7.47
C LEU A 131 -24.07 0.04 7.18
N ALA A 132 -22.92 0.64 6.81
CA ALA A 132 -22.88 2.04 6.40
C ALA A 132 -23.64 2.26 5.09
N ARG A 133 -23.50 1.36 4.10
CA ARG A 133 -24.23 1.42 2.82
C ARG A 133 -25.74 1.37 3.01
N ASP A 134 -26.23 0.52 3.88
CA ASP A 134 -27.67 0.40 4.15
C ASP A 134 -28.26 1.68 4.73
N ALA A 135 -27.46 2.44 5.50
CA ALA A 135 -27.87 3.71 6.09
C ALA A 135 -27.55 4.94 5.20
N LEU A 136 -26.57 4.85 4.31
CA LEU A 136 -26.04 5.92 3.49
C LEU A 136 -25.81 5.48 2.02
N PRO A 137 -26.85 5.02 1.29
CA PRO A 137 -26.68 4.37 -0.02
C PRO A 137 -26.17 5.30 -1.14
N ASP A 138 -26.22 6.60 -0.95
CA ASP A 138 -25.81 7.61 -1.92
C ASP A 138 -24.53 8.38 -1.47
N THR A 139 -23.73 7.79 -0.57
CA THR A 139 -22.49 8.38 -0.08
C THR A 139 -21.29 7.65 -0.71
N ALA A 140 -20.51 8.35 -1.54
CA ALA A 140 -19.41 7.77 -2.30
C ALA A 140 -18.31 7.14 -1.42
N GLU A 141 -18.01 7.74 -0.26
CA GLU A 141 -17.00 7.26 0.69
C GLU A 141 -17.32 5.88 1.23
N VAL A 142 -18.60 5.52 1.38
CA VAL A 142 -19.02 4.18 1.81
C VAL A 142 -18.55 3.12 0.82
N TYR A 143 -18.73 3.41 -0.46
CA TYR A 143 -18.28 2.50 -1.53
C TYR A 143 -16.75 2.50 -1.67
N GLY A 144 -16.07 3.60 -1.30
CA GLY A 144 -14.62 3.62 -1.21
C GLY A 144 -14.09 2.66 -0.14
N VAL A 145 -14.63 2.72 1.08
CA VAL A 145 -14.26 1.79 2.18
C VAL A 145 -14.59 0.34 1.81
N LEU A 146 -15.75 0.12 1.19
CA LEU A 146 -16.19 -1.20 0.75
C LEU A 146 -15.28 -1.74 -0.36
N ALA A 147 -14.95 -0.94 -1.36
CA ALA A 147 -14.06 -1.33 -2.45
C ALA A 147 -12.68 -1.72 -1.94
N ASP A 148 -12.11 -0.94 -1.00
CA ASP A 148 -10.81 -1.24 -0.41
C ASP A 148 -10.83 -2.59 0.32
N ALA A 149 -11.87 -2.84 1.13
CA ALA A 149 -12.03 -4.10 1.86
C ALA A 149 -12.18 -5.30 0.92
N LEU A 150 -13.09 -5.21 -0.07
CA LEU A 150 -13.35 -6.27 -1.05
C LEU A 150 -12.13 -6.57 -1.91
N THR A 151 -11.41 -5.54 -2.35
CA THR A 151 -10.15 -5.70 -3.09
C THR A 151 -9.15 -6.51 -2.27
N GLN A 152 -8.96 -6.16 -1.01
CA GLN A 152 -8.02 -6.86 -0.14
C GLN A 152 -8.46 -8.29 0.21
N LEU A 153 -9.76 -8.56 0.26
CA LEU A 153 -10.30 -9.91 0.43
C LEU A 153 -10.14 -10.79 -0.82
N GLY A 154 -9.87 -10.18 -1.99
CA GLY A 154 -9.81 -10.87 -3.28
C GLY A 154 -11.18 -11.04 -3.96
N GLU A 155 -12.20 -10.32 -3.47
CA GLU A 155 -13.56 -10.29 -4.01
C GLU A 155 -13.65 -9.27 -5.15
N ALA A 156 -12.95 -9.57 -6.27
CA ALA A 156 -12.63 -8.59 -7.32
C ALA A 156 -13.86 -8.05 -8.07
N ASP A 157 -14.89 -8.87 -8.29
CA ASP A 157 -16.09 -8.43 -9.02
C ASP A 157 -16.95 -7.50 -8.18
N GLU A 158 -17.10 -7.81 -6.90
CA GLU A 158 -17.80 -6.97 -5.92
C GLU A 158 -17.04 -5.66 -5.67
N ALA A 159 -15.71 -5.72 -5.58
CA ALA A 159 -14.85 -4.53 -5.47
C ALA A 159 -15.05 -3.61 -6.67
N ARG A 160 -15.06 -4.16 -7.89
CA ARG A 160 -15.31 -3.40 -9.13
C ARG A 160 -16.68 -2.74 -9.15
N ALA A 161 -17.71 -3.46 -8.70
CA ALA A 161 -19.06 -2.90 -8.60
C ALA A 161 -19.11 -1.74 -7.60
N ALA A 162 -18.40 -1.83 -6.47
CA ALA A 162 -18.29 -0.74 -5.51
C ALA A 162 -17.54 0.47 -6.09
N VAL A 163 -16.42 0.25 -6.81
CA VAL A 163 -15.68 1.32 -7.52
C VAL A 163 -16.56 1.99 -8.56
N GLN A 164 -17.32 1.21 -9.35
CA GLN A 164 -18.24 1.78 -10.35
C GLN A 164 -19.30 2.65 -9.67
N ARG A 165 -19.90 2.17 -8.58
CA ARG A 165 -20.89 2.97 -7.83
C ARG A 165 -20.29 4.27 -7.27
N MET A 166 -19.05 4.21 -6.81
CA MET A 166 -18.33 5.40 -6.36
C MET A 166 -18.13 6.41 -7.50
N LEU A 167 -17.74 5.94 -8.70
CA LEU A 167 -17.63 6.78 -9.90
C LEU A 167 -18.96 7.39 -10.34
N ASP A 168 -20.06 6.64 -10.21
CA ASP A 168 -21.40 7.14 -10.56
C ASP A 168 -21.88 8.22 -9.61
N LEU A 169 -21.49 8.15 -8.32
CA LEU A 169 -21.88 9.11 -7.29
C LEU A 169 -20.99 10.35 -7.31
N GLU A 170 -19.67 10.15 -7.30
CA GLU A 170 -18.70 11.25 -7.17
C GLU A 170 -17.41 10.91 -7.95
N PRO A 171 -17.36 11.21 -9.26
CA PRO A 171 -16.14 11.02 -10.05
C PRO A 171 -15.07 12.04 -9.62
N GLY A 172 -14.01 11.55 -8.97
CA GLY A 172 -12.90 12.35 -8.45
C GLY A 172 -11.67 11.51 -8.17
N VAL A 173 -10.66 12.13 -7.57
CA VAL A 173 -9.38 11.47 -7.26
C VAL A 173 -9.58 10.11 -6.56
N PRO A 174 -10.39 10.01 -5.48
CA PRO A 174 -10.56 8.74 -4.78
C PRO A 174 -11.20 7.63 -5.62
N ALA A 175 -12.13 7.97 -6.52
CA ALA A 175 -12.81 7.01 -7.38
C ALA A 175 -11.91 6.57 -8.54
N PHE A 176 -11.24 7.52 -9.22
CA PHE A 176 -10.37 7.22 -10.35
C PHE A 176 -9.13 6.42 -9.94
N THR A 177 -8.57 6.66 -8.77
CA THR A 177 -7.38 5.92 -8.29
C THR A 177 -7.73 4.47 -7.94
N ARG A 178 -8.91 4.21 -7.36
CA ARG A 178 -9.39 2.84 -7.15
C ARG A 178 -9.69 2.11 -8.47
N ALA A 179 -10.28 2.83 -9.42
CA ALA A 179 -10.48 2.27 -10.77
C ALA A 179 -9.15 1.94 -11.45
N ALA A 180 -8.13 2.79 -11.28
CA ALA A 180 -6.80 2.53 -11.80
C ALA A 180 -6.19 1.24 -11.22
N TYR A 181 -6.34 1.03 -9.92
CA TYR A 181 -5.85 -0.17 -9.26
C TYR A 181 -6.58 -1.45 -9.72
N ASP A 182 -7.92 -1.39 -9.92
CA ASP A 182 -8.68 -2.50 -10.51
C ASP A 182 -8.20 -2.82 -11.94
N PHE A 183 -7.95 -1.79 -12.77
CA PHE A 183 -7.40 -1.98 -14.10
C PHE A 183 -5.99 -2.60 -14.07
N GLU A 184 -5.13 -2.14 -13.19
CA GLU A 184 -3.78 -2.66 -13.01
C GLU A 184 -3.80 -4.15 -12.63
N GLN A 185 -4.62 -4.53 -11.65
CA GLN A 185 -4.76 -5.93 -11.23
C GLN A 185 -5.25 -6.87 -12.35
N ARG A 186 -5.91 -6.33 -13.37
CA ARG A 186 -6.33 -7.06 -14.56
C ARG A 186 -5.33 -6.97 -15.73
N GLY A 187 -4.20 -6.30 -15.53
CA GLY A 187 -3.17 -6.11 -16.53
C GLY A 187 -3.49 -5.06 -17.61
N ASP A 188 -4.57 -4.28 -17.43
CA ASP A 188 -4.95 -3.19 -18.32
C ASP A 188 -4.22 -1.89 -17.93
N VAL A 189 -2.93 -1.86 -18.22
CA VAL A 189 -2.02 -0.75 -17.85
C VAL A 189 -2.44 0.57 -18.49
N ASP A 190 -2.98 0.52 -19.73
CA ASP A 190 -3.38 1.74 -20.43
C ASP A 190 -4.65 2.34 -19.81
N ALA A 191 -5.62 1.53 -19.42
CA ALA A 191 -6.79 2.00 -18.68
C ALA A 191 -6.42 2.51 -17.28
N ALA A 192 -5.50 1.84 -16.59
CA ALA A 192 -4.98 2.30 -15.30
C ALA A 192 -4.33 3.70 -15.42
N ARG A 193 -3.45 3.88 -16.42
CA ARG A 193 -2.83 5.17 -16.71
C ARG A 193 -3.85 6.27 -17.03
N GLN A 194 -4.86 5.97 -17.85
CA GLN A 194 -5.93 6.90 -18.16
C GLN A 194 -6.73 7.30 -16.93
N ALA A 195 -7.05 6.35 -16.05
CA ALA A 195 -7.76 6.63 -14.81
C ALA A 195 -6.94 7.53 -13.87
N LEU A 196 -5.63 7.24 -13.69
CA LEU A 196 -4.73 8.09 -12.90
C LEU A 196 -4.55 9.49 -13.51
N THR A 197 -4.49 9.59 -14.84
CA THR A 197 -4.44 10.91 -15.50
C THR A 197 -5.71 11.71 -15.24
N ARG A 198 -6.89 11.08 -15.31
CA ARG A 198 -8.15 11.74 -14.94
C ARG A 198 -8.18 12.15 -13.46
N ALA A 199 -7.61 11.33 -12.58
CA ALA A 199 -7.46 11.70 -11.18
C ALA A 199 -6.57 12.94 -11.01
N LEU A 200 -5.44 13.00 -11.72
CA LEU A 200 -4.53 14.14 -11.70
C LEU A 200 -5.20 15.41 -12.25
N ASP A 201 -5.91 15.31 -13.37
CA ASP A 201 -6.64 16.44 -13.98
C ASP A 201 -7.76 16.96 -13.09
N ALA A 202 -8.39 16.08 -12.29
CA ALA A 202 -9.44 16.40 -11.35
C ALA A 202 -8.91 16.81 -9.96
N SER A 203 -7.60 16.85 -9.74
CA SER A 203 -6.98 17.11 -8.42
C SER A 203 -7.32 18.50 -7.91
N PRO A 204 -8.03 18.64 -6.78
CA PRO A 204 -8.41 19.93 -6.23
C PRO A 204 -7.31 20.60 -5.41
N SER A 205 -6.25 19.87 -5.05
CA SER A 205 -5.18 20.35 -4.19
C SER A 205 -3.80 19.87 -4.62
N PRO A 206 -2.72 20.56 -4.20
CA PRO A 206 -1.36 20.06 -4.40
C PRO A 206 -1.13 18.66 -3.83
N ALA A 207 -1.70 18.32 -2.68
CA ALA A 207 -1.57 17.00 -2.07
C ALA A 207 -2.18 15.89 -2.95
N ASP A 208 -3.34 16.13 -3.57
CA ASP A 208 -3.94 15.19 -4.51
C ASP A 208 -3.09 15.05 -5.77
N SER A 209 -2.50 16.13 -6.25
CA SER A 209 -1.59 16.09 -7.40
C SER A 209 -0.32 15.27 -7.10
N LEU A 210 0.29 15.45 -5.91
CA LEU A 210 1.45 14.65 -5.47
C LEU A 210 1.09 13.16 -5.41
N PHE A 211 -0.06 12.84 -4.82
CA PHE A 211 -0.57 11.48 -4.74
C PHE A 211 -0.78 10.85 -6.12
N CYS A 212 -1.45 11.54 -7.06
CA CYS A 212 -1.67 11.03 -8.41
C CYS A 212 -0.34 10.85 -9.16
N ARG A 213 0.60 11.78 -9.03
CA ARG A 213 1.92 11.67 -9.66
C ARG A 213 2.73 10.51 -9.12
N TYR A 214 2.68 10.28 -7.81
CA TYR A 214 3.31 9.10 -7.23
C TYR A 214 2.76 7.82 -7.87
N HIS A 215 1.44 7.65 -7.95
CA HIS A 215 0.85 6.43 -8.53
C HIS A 215 1.08 6.30 -10.04
N LEU A 216 1.11 7.40 -10.81
CA LEU A 216 1.53 7.36 -12.22
C LEU A 216 2.98 6.91 -12.35
N GLY A 217 3.85 7.38 -11.47
CA GLY A 217 5.24 6.97 -11.40
C GLY A 217 5.42 5.50 -11.04
N GLU A 218 4.68 5.01 -10.03
CA GLU A 218 4.69 3.59 -9.65
C GLU A 218 4.19 2.69 -10.79
N LEU A 219 3.07 3.05 -11.43
CA LEU A 219 2.55 2.30 -12.59
C LEU A 219 3.57 2.23 -13.74
N ALA A 220 4.26 3.33 -14.01
CA ALA A 220 5.31 3.37 -15.04
C ALA A 220 6.53 2.54 -14.61
N PHE A 221 6.99 2.67 -13.37
CA PHE A 221 8.10 1.88 -12.82
C PHE A 221 7.83 0.38 -12.88
N ASP A 222 6.66 -0.07 -12.41
CA ASP A 222 6.30 -1.48 -12.36
C ASP A 222 6.18 -2.11 -13.75
N ASN A 223 5.93 -1.28 -14.77
CA ASN A 223 5.93 -1.68 -16.18
C ASN A 223 7.26 -1.40 -16.91
N GLY A 224 8.32 -1.03 -16.20
CA GLY A 224 9.68 -0.88 -16.71
C GLY A 224 9.97 0.43 -17.45
N ASP A 225 9.06 1.39 -17.43
CA ASP A 225 9.23 2.72 -18.02
C ASP A 225 9.86 3.68 -17.00
N LEU A 226 11.20 3.54 -16.84
CA LEU A 226 11.95 4.34 -15.87
C LEU A 226 11.96 5.84 -16.19
N ASP A 227 11.83 6.22 -17.46
CA ASP A 227 11.88 7.63 -17.84
C ASP A 227 10.55 8.32 -17.52
N GLU A 228 9.42 7.69 -17.80
CA GLU A 228 8.12 8.20 -17.39
C GLU A 228 7.99 8.20 -15.86
N ALA A 229 8.41 7.13 -15.17
CA ALA A 229 8.39 7.08 -13.72
C ALA A 229 9.19 8.25 -13.11
N ALA A 230 10.43 8.47 -13.58
CA ALA A 230 11.26 9.58 -13.14
C ALA A 230 10.61 10.94 -13.41
N ALA A 231 9.99 11.12 -14.59
CA ALA A 231 9.31 12.36 -14.93
C ALA A 231 8.16 12.68 -13.98
N GLN A 232 7.35 11.70 -13.60
CA GLN A 232 6.24 11.88 -12.67
C GLN A 232 6.73 12.24 -11.26
N TYR A 233 7.75 11.53 -10.75
CA TYR A 233 8.32 11.84 -9.44
C TYR A 233 8.94 13.24 -9.40
N GLU A 234 9.73 13.61 -10.40
CA GLU A 234 10.38 14.94 -10.46
C GLU A 234 9.36 16.08 -10.58
N GLN A 235 8.28 15.91 -11.37
CA GLN A 235 7.22 16.90 -11.46
C GLN A 235 6.49 17.07 -10.11
N GLY A 236 6.31 16.01 -9.36
CA GLY A 236 5.77 16.10 -8.00
C GLY A 236 6.74 16.80 -7.04
N LEU A 237 8.04 16.47 -7.09
CA LEU A 237 9.08 17.11 -6.27
C LEU A 237 9.28 18.60 -6.58
N GLN A 238 8.84 19.08 -7.74
CA GLN A 238 8.76 20.53 -8.01
C GLN A 238 7.65 21.22 -7.19
N ILE A 239 6.61 20.47 -6.81
CA ILE A 239 5.51 20.98 -5.95
C ILE A 239 5.91 20.89 -4.48
N ASP A 240 6.37 19.72 -4.02
CA ASP A 240 6.93 19.52 -2.68
C ASP A 240 8.26 18.75 -2.75
N PRO A 241 9.40 19.44 -2.62
CA PRO A 241 10.73 18.81 -2.69
C PRO A 241 11.03 17.81 -1.58
N LEU A 242 10.19 17.77 -0.53
CA LEU A 242 10.37 16.92 0.64
C LEU A 242 9.29 15.82 0.75
N ASP A 243 8.42 15.66 -0.26
CA ASP A 243 7.41 14.61 -0.25
C ASP A 243 8.06 13.22 -0.14
N PRO A 244 7.74 12.44 0.90
CA PRO A 244 8.44 11.19 1.16
C PRO A 244 8.20 10.13 0.09
N ALA A 245 6.98 10.05 -0.47
CA ALA A 245 6.63 9.03 -1.45
C ALA A 245 7.35 9.29 -2.78
N LEU A 246 7.40 10.55 -3.22
CA LEU A 246 8.12 10.93 -4.44
C LEU A 246 9.64 10.81 -4.29
N LEU A 247 10.19 11.09 -3.11
CA LEU A 247 11.61 10.86 -2.81
C LEU A 247 11.93 9.35 -2.82
N GLN A 248 11.05 8.50 -2.29
CA GLN A 248 11.17 7.05 -2.40
C GLN A 248 11.19 6.62 -3.87
N GLY A 249 10.25 7.12 -4.69
CA GLY A 249 10.23 6.86 -6.12
C GLY A 249 11.53 7.25 -6.82
N ARG A 250 12.08 8.43 -6.51
CA ARG A 250 13.38 8.87 -7.02
C ARG A 250 14.52 7.94 -6.60
N ALA A 251 14.53 7.47 -5.35
CA ALA A 251 15.52 6.50 -4.87
C ALA A 251 15.42 5.15 -5.61
N LYS A 252 14.19 4.67 -5.90
CA LYS A 252 13.96 3.48 -6.73
C LYS A 252 14.55 3.66 -8.13
N ILE A 253 14.35 4.82 -8.77
CA ILE A 253 14.93 5.13 -10.08
C ILE A 253 16.46 5.15 -10.03
N ALA A 254 17.06 5.79 -9.01
CA ALA A 254 18.52 5.81 -8.84
C ALA A 254 19.06 4.37 -8.71
N ALA A 255 18.46 3.54 -7.88
CA ALA A 255 18.83 2.13 -7.72
C ALA A 255 18.69 1.34 -9.03
N ALA A 256 17.58 1.53 -9.78
CA ALA A 256 17.33 0.87 -11.05
C ALA A 256 18.34 1.26 -12.15
N ARG A 257 18.83 2.50 -12.12
CA ARG A 257 19.88 3.03 -13.02
C ARG A 257 21.30 2.67 -12.56
N GLY A 258 21.45 2.01 -11.42
CA GLY A 258 22.73 1.57 -10.86
C GLY A 258 23.42 2.59 -9.96
N ASP A 259 22.81 3.72 -9.67
CA ASP A 259 23.33 4.71 -8.71
C ASP A 259 22.86 4.36 -7.29
N LEU A 260 23.47 3.30 -6.77
CA LEU A 260 23.19 2.78 -5.43
C LEU A 260 23.58 3.78 -4.33
N ALA A 261 24.58 4.65 -4.58
CA ALA A 261 25.04 5.62 -3.60
C ALA A 261 24.01 6.74 -3.38
N ASP A 262 23.43 7.26 -4.47
CA ASP A 262 22.36 8.25 -4.40
C ASP A 262 21.09 7.65 -3.77
N ALA A 263 20.68 6.46 -4.20
CA ALA A 263 19.54 5.76 -3.62
C ALA A 263 19.67 5.61 -2.10
N LEU A 264 20.82 5.15 -1.60
CA LEU A 264 21.08 4.98 -0.17
C LEU A 264 21.10 6.32 0.58
N THR A 265 21.56 7.40 -0.06
CA THR A 265 21.54 8.75 0.53
C THR A 265 20.11 9.24 0.73
N ILE A 266 19.25 9.05 -0.27
CA ILE A 266 17.83 9.41 -0.19
C ILE A 266 17.12 8.58 0.88
N TYR A 267 17.32 7.25 0.91
CA TYR A 267 16.68 6.41 1.94
C TYR A 267 17.17 6.72 3.36
N ALA A 268 18.45 7.07 3.55
CA ALA A 268 18.96 7.48 4.86
C ALA A 268 18.26 8.74 5.39
N ASP A 269 17.98 9.71 4.52
CA ASP A 269 17.18 10.89 4.86
C ASP A 269 15.71 10.51 5.13
N LEU A 270 15.10 9.68 4.28
CA LEU A 270 13.72 9.23 4.44
C LEU A 270 13.49 8.52 5.78
N VAL A 271 14.30 7.52 6.13
CA VAL A 271 14.13 6.77 7.38
C VAL A 271 14.43 7.61 8.63
N THR A 272 15.18 8.69 8.48
CA THR A 272 15.42 9.66 9.57
C THR A 272 14.19 10.54 9.81
N ARG A 273 13.56 11.01 8.73
CA ARG A 273 12.40 11.92 8.81
C ARG A 273 11.07 11.19 9.00
N VAL A 274 10.90 10.06 8.32
CA VAL A 274 9.68 9.27 8.30
C VAL A 274 10.06 7.78 8.38
N PRO A 275 10.31 7.24 9.58
CA PRO A 275 10.70 5.84 9.77
C PRO A 275 9.51 4.89 9.56
N SER A 276 8.91 4.87 8.36
CA SER A 276 7.83 3.94 8.04
C SER A 276 8.37 2.52 7.83
N PRO A 277 7.59 1.47 8.10
CA PRO A 277 8.00 0.09 7.84
C PRO A 277 8.50 -0.13 6.42
N GLN A 278 7.83 0.45 5.42
CA GLN A 278 8.22 0.35 4.02
C GLN A 278 9.61 0.92 3.75
N TYR A 279 9.90 2.15 4.18
CA TYR A 279 11.20 2.79 3.92
C TYR A 279 12.34 2.12 4.67
N LEU A 280 12.07 1.63 5.90
CA LEU A 280 13.04 0.86 6.68
C LEU A 280 13.39 -0.45 5.96
N HIS A 281 12.40 -1.17 5.43
CA HIS A 281 12.58 -2.40 4.68
C HIS A 281 13.38 -2.17 3.39
N GLU A 282 12.94 -1.24 2.54
CA GLU A 282 13.61 -0.94 1.26
C GLU A 282 15.06 -0.48 1.48
N ASN A 283 15.30 0.36 2.48
CA ASN A 283 16.65 0.77 2.86
C ASN A 283 17.50 -0.42 3.33
N ALA A 284 16.95 -1.32 4.17
CA ALA A 284 17.65 -2.50 4.63
C ALA A 284 18.11 -3.39 3.47
N VAL A 285 17.24 -3.57 2.50
CA VAL A 285 17.52 -4.34 1.30
C VAL A 285 18.64 -3.72 0.48
N LEU A 286 18.56 -2.42 0.17
CA LEU A 286 19.61 -1.71 -0.59
C LEU A 286 20.96 -1.71 0.14
N LEU A 287 20.95 -1.58 1.46
CA LEU A 287 22.14 -1.73 2.29
C LEU A 287 22.74 -3.13 2.15
N GLY A 288 21.90 -4.16 2.10
CA GLY A 288 22.33 -5.53 1.83
C GLY A 288 23.00 -5.69 0.46
N VAL A 289 22.41 -5.10 -0.59
CA VAL A 289 22.98 -5.07 -1.96
C VAL A 289 24.33 -4.36 -1.97
N ALA A 290 24.48 -3.29 -1.20
CA ALA A 290 25.74 -2.56 -1.06
C ALA A 290 26.79 -3.27 -0.19
N GLY A 291 26.49 -4.46 0.35
CA GLY A 291 27.38 -5.19 1.26
C GLY A 291 27.45 -4.61 2.68
N ARG A 292 26.61 -3.65 3.02
CA ARG A 292 26.52 -3.00 4.33
C ARG A 292 25.63 -3.80 5.29
N THR A 293 25.98 -5.05 5.54
CA THR A 293 25.13 -6.04 6.24
C THR A 293 24.78 -5.65 7.67
N GLU A 294 25.69 -5.01 8.41
CA GLU A 294 25.41 -4.54 9.77
C GLU A 294 24.42 -3.37 9.78
N ASP A 295 24.51 -2.48 8.79
CA ASP A 295 23.57 -1.38 8.63
C ASP A 295 22.18 -1.91 8.25
N ALA A 296 22.12 -2.88 7.34
CA ALA A 296 20.88 -3.56 6.97
C ALA A 296 20.21 -4.22 8.19
N ALA A 297 21.00 -4.92 9.02
CA ALA A 297 20.47 -5.55 10.24
C ALA A 297 19.85 -4.52 11.19
N ARG A 298 20.48 -3.34 11.34
CA ARG A 298 19.92 -2.26 12.18
C ARG A 298 18.59 -1.75 11.65
N GLN A 299 18.41 -1.63 10.33
CA GLN A 299 17.13 -1.22 9.74
C GLN A 299 16.04 -2.28 9.97
N PHE A 300 16.36 -3.55 9.80
CA PHE A 300 15.43 -4.63 10.13
C PHE A 300 15.04 -4.69 11.60
N ASP A 301 15.95 -4.36 12.51
CA ASP A 301 15.65 -4.29 13.94
C ASP A 301 14.71 -3.12 14.29
N LEU A 302 14.88 -1.97 13.64
CA LEU A 302 13.95 -0.84 13.75
C LEU A 302 12.57 -1.21 13.19
N LEU A 303 12.53 -1.85 12.03
CA LEU A 303 11.29 -2.34 11.43
C LEU A 303 10.54 -3.27 12.40
N ALA A 304 11.24 -4.26 12.98
CA ALA A 304 10.63 -5.18 13.94
C ALA A 304 10.11 -4.46 15.21
N GLN A 305 10.68 -3.32 15.60
CA GLN A 305 10.14 -2.49 16.68
C GLN A 305 8.85 -1.77 16.26
N GLN A 306 8.79 -1.22 15.04
CA GLN A 306 7.59 -0.60 14.50
C GLN A 306 6.44 -1.62 14.37
N GLU A 307 6.70 -2.80 13.85
CA GLU A 307 5.71 -3.88 13.76
C GLU A 307 5.12 -4.25 15.13
N ARG A 308 5.94 -4.32 16.18
CA ARG A 308 5.46 -4.56 17.55
C ARG A 308 4.55 -3.44 18.07
N LEU A 309 4.85 -2.17 17.74
CA LEU A 309 4.00 -1.04 18.11
C LEU A 309 2.65 -1.08 17.39
N LEU A 310 2.65 -1.40 16.10
CA LEU A 310 1.43 -1.58 15.30
C LEU A 310 0.58 -2.74 15.83
N ALA A 311 1.20 -3.88 16.11
CA ALA A 311 0.52 -5.04 16.68
C ALA A 311 -0.12 -4.73 18.05
N ALA A 312 0.59 -3.99 18.92
CA ALA A 312 0.06 -3.54 20.21
C ALA A 312 -1.15 -2.59 20.05
N ALA A 313 -1.25 -1.87 18.94
CA ALA A 313 -2.39 -1.01 18.59
C ALA A 313 -3.51 -1.76 17.84
N GLY A 314 -3.40 -3.08 17.67
CA GLY A 314 -4.39 -3.93 17.01
C GLY A 314 -4.31 -3.91 15.48
N SER A 315 -3.17 -3.53 14.91
CA SER A 315 -2.90 -3.64 13.47
C SER A 315 -1.89 -4.76 13.25
N THR A 316 -2.23 -5.73 12.41
CA THR A 316 -1.36 -6.85 12.04
C THR A 316 -1.26 -6.96 10.54
N ASP A 317 -0.05 -6.87 9.99
CA ASP A 317 0.24 -7.07 8.58
C ASP A 317 1.09 -8.34 8.41
N GLU A 318 0.41 -9.48 8.33
CA GLU A 318 1.07 -10.78 8.16
C GLU A 318 1.69 -10.92 6.77
N LEU A 319 1.16 -10.20 5.76
CA LEU A 319 1.75 -10.16 4.42
C LEU A 319 3.13 -9.48 4.48
N ALA A 320 3.22 -8.29 5.07
CA ALA A 320 4.50 -7.60 5.24
C ALA A 320 5.47 -8.42 6.09
N THR A 321 5.01 -9.02 7.18
CA THR A 321 5.82 -9.92 8.02
C THR A 321 6.40 -11.09 7.21
N SER A 322 5.59 -11.70 6.34
CA SER A 322 6.05 -12.79 5.46
C SER A 322 7.16 -12.35 4.52
N ILE A 323 6.95 -11.20 3.85
CA ILE A 323 7.88 -10.64 2.88
C ILE A 323 9.22 -10.28 3.55
N VAL A 324 9.17 -9.54 4.66
CA VAL A 324 10.37 -9.14 5.43
C VAL A 324 11.14 -10.36 5.93
N ALA A 325 10.44 -11.39 6.41
CA ALA A 325 11.07 -12.63 6.87
C ALA A 325 11.75 -13.40 5.72
N ALA A 326 11.10 -13.44 4.54
CA ALA A 326 11.68 -14.03 3.34
C ALA A 326 12.99 -13.33 2.94
N ASP A 327 13.00 -12.01 2.93
CA ASP A 327 14.17 -11.18 2.59
C ASP A 327 15.31 -11.33 3.61
N ARG A 328 14.96 -11.54 4.87
CA ARG A 328 15.95 -11.84 5.93
C ARG A 328 16.49 -13.26 5.87
N GLY A 329 15.93 -14.12 5.02
CA GLY A 329 16.30 -15.54 4.91
C GLY A 329 15.79 -16.38 6.08
N ASP A 330 14.62 -16.03 6.63
CA ASP A 330 13.86 -16.80 7.62
C ASP A 330 12.60 -17.41 6.99
N PRO A 331 12.74 -18.55 6.28
CA PRO A 331 11.62 -19.19 5.61
C PRO A 331 10.57 -19.73 6.58
N THR A 332 10.93 -19.99 7.83
CA THR A 332 9.98 -20.50 8.83
C THR A 332 9.00 -19.42 9.23
N THR A 333 9.49 -18.24 9.57
CA THR A 333 8.62 -17.08 9.89
C THR A 333 7.84 -16.63 8.66
N ALA A 334 8.47 -16.57 7.49
CA ALA A 334 7.83 -16.20 6.23
C ALA A 334 6.62 -17.10 5.93
N LEU A 335 6.81 -18.42 6.02
CA LEU A 335 5.73 -19.38 5.74
C LEU A 335 4.60 -19.27 6.76
N ALA A 336 4.93 -19.21 8.06
CA ALA A 336 3.91 -19.11 9.10
C ALA A 336 3.05 -17.85 8.97
N ALA A 337 3.67 -16.71 8.62
CA ALA A 337 2.95 -15.45 8.40
C ALA A 337 2.09 -15.52 7.13
N ALA A 338 2.63 -16.03 6.01
CA ALA A 338 1.89 -16.19 4.76
C ALA A 338 0.69 -17.12 4.91
N GLU A 339 0.82 -18.24 5.64
CA GLU A 339 -0.29 -19.16 5.91
C GLU A 339 -1.38 -18.51 6.77
N ARG A 340 -1.00 -17.69 7.79
CA ARG A 340 -1.99 -16.94 8.57
C ARG A 340 -2.74 -15.94 7.72
N GLU A 341 -2.03 -15.20 6.87
CA GLU A 341 -2.67 -14.21 6.00
C GLU A 341 -3.56 -14.85 4.94
N TRP A 342 -3.13 -15.96 4.35
CA TRP A 342 -3.91 -16.74 3.39
C TRP A 342 -5.25 -17.24 3.97
N ASN A 343 -5.26 -17.58 5.24
CA ASN A 343 -6.48 -17.96 5.94
C ASN A 343 -7.43 -16.79 6.22
N ARG A 344 -6.91 -15.57 6.22
CA ARG A 344 -7.70 -14.33 6.41
C ARG A 344 -8.25 -13.77 5.10
N ARG A 345 -7.45 -13.82 4.03
CA ARG A 345 -7.81 -13.27 2.72
C ARG A 345 -7.04 -13.94 1.58
N GLN A 346 -7.65 -14.01 0.42
CA GLN A 346 -7.08 -14.71 -0.73
C GLN A 346 -6.72 -13.75 -1.88
N HIS A 347 -6.13 -12.61 -1.53
CA HIS A 347 -5.63 -11.63 -2.50
C HIS A 347 -4.44 -12.18 -3.29
N PRO A 348 -4.24 -11.80 -4.57
CA PRO A 348 -3.10 -12.25 -5.40
C PRO A 348 -1.73 -12.04 -4.75
N LEU A 349 -1.50 -10.91 -4.08
CA LEU A 349 -0.25 -10.66 -3.34
C LEU A 349 -0.01 -11.67 -2.22
N VAL A 350 -1.07 -12.11 -1.54
CA VAL A 350 -0.96 -13.13 -0.47
C VAL A 350 -0.71 -14.51 -1.07
N ALA A 351 -1.33 -14.81 -2.21
CA ALA A 351 -1.06 -16.05 -2.95
C ALA A 351 0.41 -16.14 -3.37
N ASP A 352 0.97 -15.04 -3.91
CA ASP A 352 2.37 -14.97 -4.30
C ASP A 352 3.33 -15.08 -3.10
N ALA A 353 3.05 -14.34 -2.02
CA ALA A 353 3.87 -14.42 -0.79
C ALA A 353 3.88 -15.84 -0.20
N LEU A 354 2.73 -16.52 -0.20
CA LEU A 354 2.66 -17.93 0.25
C LEU A 354 3.43 -18.85 -0.70
N ALA A 355 3.30 -18.66 -2.02
CA ALA A 355 4.06 -19.43 -3.01
C ALA A 355 5.56 -19.26 -2.79
N TRP A 356 6.03 -18.04 -2.59
CA TRP A 356 7.43 -17.75 -2.36
C TRP A 356 7.93 -18.33 -1.03
N ALA A 357 7.18 -18.18 0.05
CA ALA A 357 7.52 -18.74 1.35
C ALA A 357 7.60 -20.29 1.32
N LEU A 358 6.68 -20.94 0.61
CA LEU A 358 6.71 -22.39 0.36
C LEU A 358 7.95 -22.79 -0.44
N HIS A 359 8.32 -22.04 -1.48
CA HIS A 359 9.54 -22.26 -2.26
C HIS A 359 10.80 -22.18 -1.39
N LEU A 360 10.91 -21.13 -0.57
CA LEU A 360 12.03 -20.96 0.36
C LEU A 360 12.12 -22.09 1.40
N ALA A 361 10.97 -22.68 1.75
CA ALA A 361 10.89 -23.87 2.61
C ALA A 361 11.13 -25.20 1.88
N GLY A 362 11.40 -25.18 0.56
CA GLY A 362 11.63 -26.39 -0.25
C GLY A 362 10.37 -27.16 -0.61
N ARG A 363 9.18 -26.54 -0.50
CA ARG A 363 7.86 -27.14 -0.76
C ARG A 363 7.31 -26.71 -2.14
N ASP A 364 8.13 -26.83 -3.18
CA ASP A 364 7.83 -26.31 -4.53
C ASP A 364 6.57 -26.92 -5.14
N ALA A 365 6.29 -28.21 -4.86
CA ALA A 365 5.09 -28.89 -5.35
C ALA A 365 3.77 -28.28 -4.80
N GLU A 366 3.82 -27.68 -3.62
CA GLU A 366 2.71 -26.95 -3.03
C GLU A 366 2.69 -25.49 -3.49
N ALA A 367 3.87 -24.88 -3.64
CA ALA A 367 4.06 -23.49 -4.03
C ALA A 367 3.43 -23.16 -5.38
N ILE A 368 3.57 -24.06 -6.38
CA ILE A 368 3.18 -23.77 -7.77
C ILE A 368 1.69 -23.43 -7.90
N GLY A 369 0.82 -24.09 -7.14
CA GLY A 369 -0.62 -23.82 -7.18
C GLY A 369 -0.97 -22.40 -6.71
N HIS A 370 -0.25 -21.86 -5.74
CA HIS A 370 -0.41 -20.49 -5.26
C HIS A 370 0.18 -19.47 -6.23
N ALA A 371 1.35 -19.75 -6.82
CA ALA A 371 1.94 -18.92 -7.86
C ALA A 371 1.05 -18.83 -9.11
N ASP A 372 0.46 -19.94 -9.55
CA ASP A 372 -0.50 -19.97 -10.66
C ASP A 372 -1.76 -19.15 -10.34
N ARG A 373 -2.24 -19.17 -9.10
CA ARG A 373 -3.38 -18.37 -8.65
C ARG A 373 -3.07 -16.87 -8.69
N ALA A 374 -1.88 -16.45 -8.23
CA ALA A 374 -1.45 -15.06 -8.31
C ALA A 374 -1.39 -14.56 -9.77
N ALA A 375 -0.88 -15.40 -10.69
CA ALA A 375 -0.77 -15.09 -12.10
C ALA A 375 -2.13 -15.08 -12.86
N ALA A 376 -3.14 -15.77 -12.34
CA ALA A 376 -4.44 -15.97 -13.04
C ALA A 376 -5.26 -14.67 -13.17
N THR A 377 -4.97 -13.63 -12.38
CA THR A 377 -5.68 -12.34 -12.46
C THR A 377 -5.36 -11.55 -13.72
N GLY A 378 -4.26 -11.87 -14.41
CA GLY A 378 -3.74 -11.11 -15.53
C GLY A 378 -2.84 -9.93 -15.12
N TRP A 379 -2.66 -9.70 -13.83
CA TRP A 379 -1.79 -8.61 -13.33
C TRP A 379 -0.38 -8.74 -13.88
N ARG A 380 0.09 -7.69 -14.54
CA ARG A 380 1.44 -7.63 -15.09
C ARG A 380 2.44 -7.31 -13.98
N ASN A 381 2.73 -8.30 -13.15
CA ASN A 381 3.62 -8.19 -12.01
C ASN A 381 4.90 -9.00 -12.25
N ALA A 382 6.03 -8.30 -12.33
CA ALA A 382 7.34 -8.93 -12.60
C ALA A 382 7.78 -9.84 -11.46
N THR A 383 7.45 -9.52 -10.21
CA THR A 383 7.76 -10.34 -9.04
C THR A 383 6.99 -11.65 -9.06
N PHE A 384 5.69 -11.63 -9.36
CA PHE A 384 4.90 -12.86 -9.50
C PHE A 384 5.49 -13.78 -10.58
N ALA A 385 5.84 -13.21 -11.72
CA ALA A 385 6.46 -13.96 -12.81
C ALA A 385 7.84 -14.54 -12.41
N PHE A 386 8.64 -13.79 -11.66
CA PHE A 386 9.92 -14.24 -11.13
C PHE A 386 9.75 -15.38 -10.13
N HIS A 387 8.91 -15.23 -9.12
CA HIS A 387 8.67 -16.28 -8.12
C HIS A 387 8.16 -17.56 -8.76
N ARG A 388 7.18 -17.44 -9.66
CA ARG A 388 6.66 -18.57 -10.44
C ARG A 388 7.77 -19.23 -11.26
N GLY A 389 8.62 -18.45 -11.91
CA GLY A 389 9.75 -18.96 -12.69
C GLY A 389 10.76 -19.74 -11.86
N MET A 390 11.10 -19.26 -10.65
CA MET A 390 12.00 -19.95 -9.73
C MET A 390 11.41 -21.25 -9.20
N ILE A 391 10.12 -21.26 -8.86
CA ILE A 391 9.37 -22.46 -8.44
C ILE A 391 9.35 -23.49 -9.57
N LEU A 392 9.02 -23.08 -10.80
CA LEU A 392 9.01 -23.97 -11.98
C LEU A 392 10.39 -24.56 -12.26
N ARG A 393 11.45 -23.76 -12.11
CA ARG A 393 12.83 -24.21 -12.24
C ARG A 393 13.17 -25.27 -11.19
N ALA A 394 12.77 -25.08 -9.93
CA ALA A 394 12.99 -26.06 -8.87
C ALA A 394 12.24 -27.38 -9.13
N LEU A 395 11.08 -27.32 -9.79
CA LEU A 395 10.29 -28.48 -10.21
C LEU A 395 10.83 -29.14 -11.50
N GLY A 396 11.89 -28.63 -12.12
CA GLY A 396 12.46 -29.15 -13.38
C GLY A 396 11.61 -28.82 -14.63
N ARG A 397 10.63 -27.92 -14.52
CA ARG A 397 9.76 -27.49 -15.64
C ARG A 397 10.46 -26.38 -16.43
N THR A 398 11.58 -26.75 -17.09
CA THR A 398 12.58 -25.82 -17.66
C THR A 398 11.96 -24.82 -18.67
N ALA A 399 11.14 -25.27 -19.61
CA ALA A 399 10.56 -24.40 -20.62
C ALA A 399 9.61 -23.35 -20.00
N GLU A 400 8.75 -23.76 -19.08
CA GLU A 400 7.83 -22.87 -18.39
C GLU A 400 8.54 -21.91 -17.44
N ALA A 401 9.64 -22.35 -16.81
CA ALA A 401 10.50 -21.50 -16.00
C ALA A 401 11.15 -20.40 -16.87
N ALA A 402 11.66 -20.76 -18.06
CA ALA A 402 12.25 -19.78 -18.97
C ALA A 402 11.24 -18.75 -19.46
N ASP A 403 10.02 -19.16 -19.76
CA ASP A 403 8.91 -18.27 -20.17
C ASP A 403 8.54 -17.31 -19.02
N ALA A 404 8.40 -17.81 -17.79
CA ALA A 404 8.04 -17.00 -16.65
C ALA A 404 9.14 -15.98 -16.29
N LEU A 405 10.42 -16.42 -16.24
CA LEU A 405 11.56 -15.51 -15.97
C LEU A 405 11.73 -14.48 -17.11
N GLY A 406 11.53 -14.90 -18.37
CA GLY A 406 11.53 -14.01 -19.51
C GLY A 406 10.40 -12.97 -19.43
N SER A 407 9.21 -13.37 -18.99
CA SER A 407 8.07 -12.47 -18.76
C SER A 407 8.38 -11.46 -17.66
N ALA A 408 8.96 -11.86 -16.53
CA ALA A 408 9.37 -10.96 -15.46
C ALA A 408 10.29 -9.84 -15.98
N LEU A 409 11.36 -10.22 -16.68
CA LEU A 409 12.35 -9.27 -17.22
C LEU A 409 11.80 -8.43 -18.37
N LYS A 410 10.82 -8.93 -19.13
CA LYS A 410 10.12 -8.17 -20.16
C LYS A 410 9.15 -7.14 -19.58
N THR A 411 8.49 -7.47 -18.46
CA THR A 411 7.58 -6.56 -17.78
C THR A 411 8.36 -5.41 -17.15
N ASN A 412 9.37 -5.73 -16.34
CA ASN A 412 10.26 -4.74 -15.75
C ASN A 412 11.66 -5.36 -15.53
N PRO A 413 12.70 -4.99 -16.29
CA PRO A 413 14.05 -5.50 -16.09
C PRO A 413 14.72 -5.01 -14.80
N HIS A 414 14.07 -4.11 -14.05
CA HIS A 414 14.58 -3.46 -12.83
C HIS A 414 13.64 -3.63 -11.63
N PHE A 415 12.71 -4.59 -11.68
CA PHE A 415 11.66 -4.77 -10.67
C PHE A 415 12.17 -4.96 -9.24
N SER A 416 13.40 -5.40 -9.08
CA SER A 416 14.05 -5.59 -7.78
C SER A 416 15.57 -5.51 -7.95
N PRO A 417 16.30 -4.82 -7.06
CA PRO A 417 17.75 -4.76 -7.11
C PRO A 417 18.43 -6.12 -6.80
N VAL A 418 17.70 -7.08 -6.26
CA VAL A 418 18.17 -8.43 -5.95
C VAL A 418 17.62 -9.45 -6.95
N ASP A 419 16.31 -9.45 -7.18
CA ASP A 419 15.64 -10.52 -7.94
C ASP A 419 15.79 -10.35 -9.45
N ALA A 420 15.86 -9.12 -9.96
CA ALA A 420 16.08 -8.93 -11.38
C ALA A 420 17.46 -9.46 -11.87
N PRO A 421 18.57 -9.26 -11.15
CA PRO A 421 19.82 -9.98 -11.43
C PRO A 421 19.70 -11.50 -11.29
N ALA A 422 18.98 -11.99 -10.27
CA ALA A 422 18.74 -13.41 -10.07
C ALA A 422 17.92 -14.03 -11.20
N ALA A 423 16.89 -13.33 -11.68
CA ALA A 423 16.08 -13.74 -12.83
C ALA A 423 16.92 -13.89 -14.10
N ARG A 424 17.80 -12.90 -14.39
CA ARG A 424 18.73 -12.97 -15.53
C ARG A 424 19.65 -14.19 -15.44
N SER A 425 20.32 -14.37 -14.27
CA SER A 425 21.21 -15.51 -14.05
C SER A 425 20.49 -16.85 -14.14
N ALA A 426 19.26 -16.94 -13.62
CA ALA A 426 18.46 -18.14 -13.69
C ALA A 426 18.05 -18.46 -15.15
N LEU A 427 17.61 -17.47 -15.91
CA LEU A 427 17.22 -17.61 -17.32
C LEU A 427 18.40 -18.02 -18.20
N ASP A 428 19.58 -17.44 -17.99
CA ASP A 428 20.80 -17.79 -18.73
C ASP A 428 21.24 -19.24 -18.44
N GLY A 429 21.04 -19.73 -17.20
CA GLY A 429 21.33 -21.11 -16.83
C GLY A 429 20.32 -22.15 -17.35
N LEU A 430 19.21 -21.73 -17.95
CA LEU A 430 18.19 -22.59 -18.58
C LEU A 430 18.39 -22.73 -20.11
N ARG A 431 19.24 -21.87 -20.71
CA ARG A 431 19.60 -21.91 -22.15
C ARG A 431 20.78 -22.84 -22.39
#